data_3dde8faf41b5a55aa4f653dae933c56d
#
_entry.id   3dde8faf41b5a55aa4f653dae933c56d
#
_cell.length_a   1.000
_cell.length_b   1.000
_cell.length_c   1.000
_cell.angle_alpha   90.00
_cell.angle_beta   90.00
_cell.angle_gamma   90.00
#
_symmetry.space_group_name_H-M   'P 1'
#
loop_
_entity.id
_entity.type
_entity.pdbx_description
1 polymer ?
#
loop_
_entity_poly.entity_id
_entity_poly.type
_entity_poly.pdbx_seq_one_letter_code
_entity_poly.pdbx_strand_id
1 'polypeptide(L)'
;MPKAHHPPDPRGDAPFAHRPRKRLPHDFVLEAIASLAPATRPMFGCLAVYVEEKIVFVLRDKAGSAADNGVWLATTKEHHESLRREFPHLRSIGVLGREVTGWQVLPANAPDFEEAALRACALILARDPRIGKIPKAKARPRGRPGRRTAAKPRRLP
;
A
#
# COMPACT_ATOMS: atom_id res chain seq x y z
N MET A 1 63.96 3.83 12.26
CA MET A 1 63.04 3.17 11.32
C MET A 1 61.78 3.99 11.19
N PRO A 2 61.54 4.64 10.09
CA PRO A 2 60.24 5.35 9.93
C PRO A 2 59.13 4.31 9.92
N LYS A 3 58.16 4.50 10.79
CA LYS A 3 56.93 3.72 10.77
C LYS A 3 56.23 4.00 9.45
N ALA A 4 56.03 2.97 8.66
CA ALA A 4 55.23 3.08 7.44
C ALA A 4 53.85 3.60 7.81
N HIS A 5 53.50 4.78 7.35
CA HIS A 5 52.14 5.30 7.42
C HIS A 5 51.31 4.42 6.50
N HIS A 6 50.51 3.59 7.10
CA HIS A 6 49.50 2.86 6.35
C HIS A 6 48.43 3.88 5.95
N PRO A 7 48.20 4.09 4.67
CA PRO A 7 47.10 4.97 4.29
C PRO A 7 45.80 4.37 4.82
N PRO A 8 44.90 5.17 5.35
CA PRO A 8 43.59 4.67 5.79
C PRO A 8 42.88 3.97 4.63
N ASP A 9 42.39 2.78 4.89
CA ASP A 9 41.62 2.01 3.92
C ASP A 9 40.38 2.84 3.52
N PRO A 10 40.25 3.23 2.25
CA PRO A 10 39.14 4.05 1.82
C PRO A 10 37.75 3.33 1.94
N ARG A 11 37.77 2.08 2.38
CA ARG A 11 36.55 1.30 2.63
C ARG A 11 36.16 1.24 4.11
N GLY A 12 36.93 1.87 4.99
CA GLY A 12 36.81 1.63 6.42
C GLY A 12 35.88 2.54 7.20
N ASP A 13 35.53 3.71 6.70
CA ASP A 13 34.88 4.68 7.56
C ASP A 13 33.80 5.53 6.89
N ALA A 14 32.76 4.86 6.42
CA ALA A 14 31.48 5.55 6.33
C ALA A 14 30.46 4.81 7.22
N PRO A 15 30.52 5.00 8.56
CA PRO A 15 29.58 4.34 9.46
C PRO A 15 28.12 4.75 9.22
N PHE A 16 27.92 5.71 8.36
CA PHE A 16 26.60 6.24 8.00
C PHE A 16 26.42 6.41 6.48
N ALA A 17 26.90 5.44 5.69
CA ALA A 17 26.46 5.36 4.32
C ALA A 17 24.94 5.15 4.35
N HIS A 18 24.19 6.25 4.30
CA HIS A 18 22.77 6.18 4.05
C HIS A 18 22.59 5.45 2.72
N ARG A 19 22.21 4.18 2.78
CA ARG A 19 21.65 3.54 1.59
C ARG A 19 20.56 4.47 1.12
N PRO A 20 20.58 4.94 -0.15
CA PRO A 20 19.51 5.78 -0.64
C PRO A 20 18.21 5.04 -0.34
N ARG A 21 17.37 5.62 0.50
CA ARG A 21 16.06 5.06 0.79
C ARG A 21 15.37 4.94 -0.53
N LYS A 22 14.95 3.73 -0.89
CA LYS A 22 14.11 3.51 -2.05
C LYS A 22 12.98 4.51 -1.98
N ARG A 23 12.92 5.41 -2.93
CA ARG A 23 11.88 6.44 -2.98
C ARG A 23 10.54 5.73 -3.07
N LEU A 24 9.65 5.98 -2.12
CA LEU A 24 8.32 5.41 -2.13
C LEU A 24 7.51 6.10 -3.24
N PRO A 25 6.71 5.36 -4.02
CA PRO A 25 5.89 5.99 -5.04
C PRO A 25 4.90 6.95 -4.40
N HIS A 26 4.77 8.14 -4.97
CA HIS A 26 3.79 9.15 -4.56
C HIS A 26 3.81 9.45 -3.04
N ASP A 27 4.99 9.52 -2.45
CA ASP A 27 5.21 9.66 -1.01
C ASP A 27 4.57 10.92 -0.39
N PHE A 28 4.29 11.93 -1.20
CA PHE A 28 3.62 13.15 -0.73
C PHE A 28 2.24 12.90 -0.09
N VAL A 29 1.55 11.82 -0.48
CA VAL A 29 0.28 11.45 0.16
C VAL A 29 0.50 10.94 1.58
N LEU A 30 1.62 10.27 1.84
CA LEU A 30 1.98 9.81 3.19
C LEU A 30 2.25 11.00 4.11
N GLU A 31 2.93 12.00 3.60
CA GLU A 31 3.17 13.26 4.34
C GLU A 31 1.85 13.96 4.67
N ALA A 32 0.93 14.02 3.70
CA ALA A 32 -0.35 14.66 3.88
C ALA A 32 -1.23 14.03 4.96
N ILE A 33 -1.10 12.73 5.19
CA ILE A 33 -1.86 12.01 6.23
C ILE A 33 -0.99 11.57 7.42
N ALA A 34 0.21 12.15 7.54
CA ALA A 34 1.18 11.75 8.59
C ALA A 34 0.60 11.83 10.00
N SER A 35 -0.32 12.76 10.27
CA SER A 35 -0.99 12.88 11.57
C SER A 35 -1.81 11.65 11.97
N LEU A 36 -2.19 10.82 11.01
CA LEU A 36 -2.90 9.56 11.25
C LEU A 36 -1.95 8.37 11.44
N ALA A 37 -0.63 8.61 11.43
CA ALA A 37 0.39 7.57 11.57
C ALA A 37 0.16 6.37 10.63
N PRO A 38 0.10 6.59 9.30
CA PRO A 38 -0.20 5.53 8.36
C PRO A 38 0.86 4.43 8.37
N ALA A 39 0.44 3.19 8.28
CA ALA A 39 1.32 2.05 8.07
C ALA A 39 1.37 1.69 6.59
N THR A 40 2.52 1.27 6.12
CA THR A 40 2.71 0.86 4.73
C THR A 40 3.16 -0.59 4.64
N ARG A 41 2.67 -1.28 3.62
CA ARG A 41 3.07 -2.67 3.32
C ARG A 41 3.27 -2.86 1.83
N PRO A 42 4.33 -3.54 1.41
CA PRO A 42 4.47 -3.94 0.01
C PRO A 42 3.30 -4.86 -0.40
N MET A 43 2.74 -4.61 -1.57
CA MET A 43 1.68 -5.42 -2.13
C MET A 43 1.80 -5.46 -3.66
N PHE A 44 2.11 -6.62 -4.22
CA PHE A 44 2.22 -6.82 -5.68
C PHE A 44 3.12 -5.79 -6.39
N GLY A 45 4.25 -5.41 -5.76
CA GLY A 45 5.15 -4.38 -6.30
C GLY A 45 4.63 -2.95 -6.13
N CYS A 46 3.49 -2.76 -5.50
CA CYS A 46 2.92 -1.49 -5.08
C CYS A 46 3.07 -1.30 -3.58
N LEU A 47 2.65 -0.16 -3.09
CA LEU A 47 2.67 0.14 -1.66
C LEU A 47 1.24 0.33 -1.15
N ALA A 48 0.78 -0.58 -0.30
CA ALA A 48 -0.49 -0.45 0.38
C ALA A 48 -0.36 0.45 1.60
N VAL A 49 -1.29 1.36 1.78
CA VAL A 49 -1.33 2.33 2.88
C VAL A 49 -2.53 2.06 3.77
N TYR A 50 -2.26 1.90 5.05
CA TYR A 50 -3.27 1.61 6.08
C TYR A 50 -3.35 2.75 7.07
N VAL A 51 -4.55 3.10 7.45
CA VAL A 51 -4.84 3.98 8.59
C VAL A 51 -5.66 3.16 9.58
N GLU A 52 -5.08 2.92 10.75
CA GLU A 52 -5.66 1.98 11.72
C GLU A 52 -5.82 0.60 11.06
N GLU A 53 -7.01 0.03 11.06
CA GLU A 53 -7.30 -1.28 10.45
C GLU A 53 -7.72 -1.20 8.98
N LYS A 54 -7.89 0.02 8.45
CA LYS A 54 -8.40 0.22 7.09
C LYS A 54 -7.28 0.41 6.09
N ILE A 55 -7.34 -0.32 4.99
CA ILE A 55 -6.58 0.04 3.81
C ILE A 55 -7.26 1.24 3.15
N VAL A 56 -6.49 2.29 2.89
CA VAL A 56 -7.02 3.53 2.31
C VAL A 56 -6.52 3.77 0.90
N PHE A 57 -5.23 3.52 0.65
CA PHE A 57 -4.61 3.70 -0.65
C PHE A 57 -3.78 2.49 -1.07
N VAL A 58 -3.59 2.38 -2.37
CA VAL A 58 -2.45 1.68 -2.96
C VAL A 58 -1.71 2.68 -3.85
N LEU A 59 -0.42 2.82 -3.62
CA LEU A 59 0.46 3.70 -4.40
C LEU A 59 1.17 2.85 -5.44
N ARG A 60 1.00 3.19 -6.70
CA ARG A 60 1.54 2.41 -7.81
C ARG A 60 2.36 3.28 -8.75
N ASP A 61 3.57 2.85 -9.01
CA ASP A 61 4.46 3.42 -10.03
C ASP A 61 5.30 2.29 -10.64
N LYS A 62 4.81 1.71 -11.72
CA LYS A 62 5.43 0.57 -12.40
C LYS A 62 5.52 0.82 -13.89
N ALA A 63 6.51 0.24 -14.53
CA ALA A 63 6.68 0.33 -15.97
C ALA A 63 5.57 -0.40 -16.74
N GLY A 64 5.13 -1.57 -16.28
CA GLY A 64 4.01 -2.31 -16.88
C GLY A 64 2.66 -1.71 -16.51
N SER A 65 1.71 -1.68 -17.46
CA SER A 65 0.37 -1.13 -17.26
C SER A 65 0.39 0.29 -16.65
N ALA A 66 1.20 1.16 -17.22
CA ALA A 66 1.44 2.52 -16.72
C ALA A 66 0.17 3.35 -16.58
N ALA A 67 -0.90 3.01 -17.31
CA ALA A 67 -2.19 3.69 -17.21
C ALA A 67 -2.80 3.63 -15.80
N ASP A 68 -2.49 2.60 -15.03
CA ASP A 68 -2.97 2.43 -13.66
C ASP A 68 -1.99 2.96 -12.61
N ASN A 69 -0.90 3.60 -13.01
CA ASN A 69 -0.02 4.29 -12.08
C ASN A 69 -0.73 5.49 -11.45
N GLY A 70 -0.52 5.66 -10.16
CA GLY A 70 -1.13 6.73 -9.39
C GLY A 70 -1.52 6.27 -8.01
N VAL A 71 -2.54 6.90 -7.47
CA VAL A 71 -3.11 6.59 -6.16
C VAL A 71 -4.43 5.86 -6.34
N TRP A 72 -4.48 4.63 -5.89
CA TRP A 72 -5.72 3.87 -5.89
C TRP A 72 -6.47 4.12 -4.58
N LEU A 73 -7.72 4.43 -4.69
CA LEU A 73 -8.61 4.59 -3.53
C LEU A 73 -9.26 3.26 -3.21
N ALA A 74 -9.15 2.83 -1.96
CA ALA A 74 -9.89 1.69 -1.45
C ALA A 74 -11.33 2.14 -1.19
N THR A 75 -12.26 1.65 -1.99
CA THR A 75 -13.66 2.04 -1.89
C THR A 75 -14.57 0.88 -2.31
N THR A 76 -15.86 1.09 -2.27
CA THR A 76 -16.87 0.14 -2.72
C THR A 76 -17.64 0.71 -3.90
N LYS A 77 -18.27 -0.17 -4.67
CA LYS A 77 -19.01 0.24 -5.89
C LYS A 77 -20.08 1.28 -5.62
N GLU A 78 -20.72 1.23 -4.47
CA GLU A 78 -21.76 2.18 -4.07
C GLU A 78 -21.28 3.63 -3.98
N HIS A 79 -20.00 3.84 -3.76
CA HIS A 79 -19.40 5.16 -3.64
C HIS A 79 -18.76 5.69 -4.93
N HIS A 80 -18.65 4.87 -5.96
CA HIS A 80 -17.96 5.24 -7.20
C HIS A 80 -18.55 6.48 -7.85
N GLU A 81 -19.86 6.57 -7.95
CA GLU A 81 -20.53 7.71 -8.59
C GLU A 81 -20.27 9.01 -7.83
N SER A 82 -20.42 8.99 -6.51
CA SER A 82 -20.20 10.15 -5.66
C SER A 82 -18.73 10.61 -5.70
N LEU A 83 -17.78 9.65 -5.70
CA LEU A 83 -16.37 9.97 -5.83
C LEU A 83 -16.02 10.54 -7.20
N ARG A 84 -16.59 10.03 -8.28
CA ARG A 84 -16.36 10.55 -9.64
C ARG A 84 -16.85 11.99 -9.83
N ARG A 85 -17.86 12.39 -9.09
CA ARG A 85 -18.32 13.80 -9.09
C ARG A 85 -17.26 14.73 -8.47
N GLU A 86 -16.54 14.26 -7.46
CA GLU A 86 -15.45 15.04 -6.84
C GLU A 86 -14.13 14.93 -7.59
N PHE A 87 -13.88 13.80 -8.24
CA PHE A 87 -12.64 13.48 -8.93
C PHE A 87 -12.92 13.17 -10.40
N PRO A 88 -12.88 14.18 -11.28
CA PRO A 88 -13.28 14.01 -12.69
C PRO A 88 -12.48 12.95 -13.46
N HIS A 89 -11.22 12.71 -13.07
CA HIS A 89 -10.35 11.73 -13.72
C HIS A 89 -10.31 10.37 -13.01
N LEU A 90 -11.10 10.20 -11.95
CA LEU A 90 -11.19 8.94 -11.24
C LEU A 90 -11.82 7.88 -12.14
N ARG A 91 -11.21 6.71 -12.19
CA ARG A 91 -11.71 5.58 -12.97
C ARG A 91 -11.38 4.26 -12.30
N SER A 92 -12.03 3.21 -12.76
CA SER A 92 -11.71 1.86 -12.33
C SER A 92 -10.33 1.43 -12.80
N ILE A 93 -9.61 0.66 -11.97
CA ILE A 93 -8.34 0.07 -12.36
C ILE A 93 -8.56 -1.03 -13.41
N GLY A 94 -7.58 -1.20 -14.29
CA GLY A 94 -7.62 -2.20 -15.37
C GLY A 94 -6.74 -3.42 -15.13
N VAL A 95 -5.74 -3.34 -14.25
CA VAL A 95 -4.75 -4.42 -14.07
C VAL A 95 -5.32 -5.73 -13.52
N LEU A 96 -6.48 -5.68 -12.84
CA LEU A 96 -7.14 -6.84 -12.27
C LEU A 96 -8.20 -7.46 -13.21
N GLY A 97 -8.25 -7.01 -14.47
CA GLY A 97 -9.19 -7.50 -15.46
C GLY A 97 -10.29 -6.50 -15.81
N ARG A 98 -11.28 -6.96 -16.56
CA ARG A 98 -12.36 -6.12 -17.07
C ARG A 98 -13.49 -5.87 -16.06
N GLU A 99 -13.55 -6.68 -15.02
CA GLU A 99 -14.58 -6.50 -13.99
C GLU A 99 -14.28 -5.27 -13.15
N VAL A 100 -15.30 -4.49 -12.89
CA VAL A 100 -15.21 -3.34 -11.99
C VAL A 100 -15.07 -3.85 -10.58
N THR A 101 -13.92 -3.56 -9.99
CA THR A 101 -13.67 -3.85 -8.57
C THR A 101 -14.01 -2.63 -7.70
N GLY A 102 -13.87 -2.75 -6.38
CA GLY A 102 -13.98 -1.61 -5.49
C GLY A 102 -12.88 -0.56 -5.69
N TRP A 103 -11.77 -0.90 -6.34
CA TRP A 103 -10.63 -0.02 -6.52
C TRP A 103 -10.85 1.01 -7.61
N GLN A 104 -10.59 2.27 -7.28
CA GLN A 104 -10.60 3.39 -8.22
C GLN A 104 -9.23 4.04 -8.22
N VAL A 105 -8.75 4.47 -9.38
CA VAL A 105 -7.44 5.10 -9.51
C VAL A 105 -7.57 6.58 -9.83
N LEU A 106 -6.75 7.39 -9.14
CA LEU A 106 -6.39 8.74 -9.54
C LEU A 106 -5.14 8.60 -10.41
N PRO A 107 -5.25 8.75 -11.75
CA PRO A 107 -4.12 8.46 -12.63
C PRO A 107 -3.00 9.46 -12.46
N ALA A 108 -1.76 8.98 -12.36
CA ALA A 108 -0.59 9.84 -12.22
C ALA A 108 -0.36 10.76 -13.43
N ASN A 109 -0.88 10.41 -14.60
CA ASN A 109 -0.78 11.21 -15.82
C ASN A 109 -1.91 12.24 -15.99
N ALA A 110 -2.87 12.28 -15.07
CA ALA A 110 -3.91 13.31 -15.11
C ALA A 110 -3.33 14.67 -14.74
N PRO A 111 -3.80 15.75 -15.38
CA PRO A 111 -3.25 17.09 -15.12
C PRO A 111 -3.50 17.60 -13.70
N ASP A 112 -4.50 17.10 -13.02
CA ASP A 112 -4.87 17.43 -11.64
C ASP A 112 -4.44 16.37 -10.61
N PHE A 113 -3.52 15.49 -10.97
CA PHE A 113 -3.18 14.31 -10.13
C PHE A 113 -2.78 14.69 -8.70
N GLU A 114 -1.86 15.61 -8.51
CA GLU A 114 -1.41 16.00 -7.17
C GLU A 114 -2.55 16.61 -6.34
N GLU A 115 -3.30 17.51 -6.94
CA GLU A 115 -4.43 18.17 -6.29
C GLU A 115 -5.50 17.14 -5.90
N ALA A 116 -5.84 16.23 -6.80
CA ALA A 116 -6.80 15.18 -6.55
C ALA A 116 -6.32 14.23 -5.44
N ALA A 117 -5.05 13.84 -5.46
CA ALA A 117 -4.47 12.98 -4.42
C ALA A 117 -4.48 13.67 -3.05
N LEU A 118 -4.15 14.94 -2.97
CA LEU A 118 -4.22 15.73 -1.73
C LEU A 118 -5.65 15.90 -1.24
N ARG A 119 -6.60 16.07 -2.15
CA ARG A 119 -8.03 16.11 -1.82
C ARG A 119 -8.51 14.78 -1.24
N ALA A 120 -8.07 13.66 -1.81
CA ALA A 120 -8.35 12.33 -1.25
C ALA A 120 -7.76 12.19 0.16
N CYS A 121 -6.55 12.70 0.39
CA CYS A 121 -5.96 12.76 1.74
C CYS A 121 -6.83 13.57 2.70
N ALA A 122 -7.37 14.69 2.27
CA ALA A 122 -8.27 15.52 3.08
C ALA A 122 -9.55 14.76 3.46
N LEU A 123 -10.09 13.96 2.55
CA LEU A 123 -11.24 13.11 2.85
C LEU A 123 -10.90 12.05 3.92
N ILE A 124 -9.72 11.46 3.85
CA ILE A 124 -9.25 10.49 4.85
C ILE A 124 -9.09 11.17 6.21
N LEU A 125 -8.50 12.36 6.26
CA LEU A 125 -8.36 13.15 7.48
C LEU A 125 -9.72 13.51 8.09
N ALA A 126 -10.72 13.76 7.26
CA ALA A 126 -12.10 14.00 7.67
C ALA A 126 -12.87 12.72 8.01
N ARG A 127 -12.24 11.56 7.91
CA ARG A 127 -12.85 10.24 8.14
C ARG A 127 -14.06 9.96 7.24
N ASP A 128 -13.97 10.40 5.99
CA ASP A 128 -15.02 10.15 4.99
C ASP A 128 -15.19 8.64 4.76
N PRO A 129 -16.40 8.09 4.91
CA PRO A 129 -16.63 6.65 4.81
C PRO A 129 -16.48 6.10 3.40
N ARG A 130 -16.42 6.95 2.38
CA ARG A 130 -16.25 6.51 0.99
C ARG A 130 -14.85 5.98 0.68
N ILE A 131 -13.84 6.33 1.49
CA ILE A 131 -12.46 5.88 1.31
C ILE A 131 -12.04 5.09 2.54
N GLY A 132 -11.57 3.89 2.30
CA GLY A 132 -11.11 2.97 3.32
C GLY A 132 -11.96 1.73 3.38
N LYS A 133 -11.28 0.59 3.41
CA LYS A 133 -11.91 -0.73 3.58
C LYS A 133 -11.18 -1.48 4.66
N ILE A 134 -11.92 -2.13 5.52
CA ILE A 134 -11.35 -3.15 6.37
C ILE A 134 -11.07 -4.33 5.45
N PRO A 135 -9.78 -4.73 5.25
CA PRO A 135 -9.51 -5.91 4.47
C PRO A 135 -10.33 -7.03 5.07
N LYS A 136 -11.09 -7.74 4.24
CA LYS A 136 -11.60 -9.03 4.68
C LYS A 136 -10.38 -9.78 5.16
N ALA A 137 -10.24 -9.98 6.48
CA ALA A 137 -9.24 -10.90 6.96
C ALA A 137 -9.34 -12.10 6.02
N LYS A 138 -8.31 -12.32 5.18
CA LYS A 138 -8.17 -13.61 4.54
C LYS A 138 -8.42 -14.56 5.69
N ALA A 139 -9.60 -15.21 5.69
CA ALA A 139 -9.90 -16.16 6.75
C ALA A 139 -8.59 -16.87 6.97
N ARG A 140 -7.90 -16.55 8.07
CA ARG A 140 -6.71 -17.34 8.42
C ARG A 140 -7.17 -18.73 8.10
N PRO A 141 -6.52 -19.48 7.19
CA PRO A 141 -6.97 -20.82 6.95
C PRO A 141 -7.16 -21.34 8.34
N ARG A 142 -8.40 -21.51 8.77
CA ARG A 142 -8.73 -21.96 10.13
C ARG A 142 -7.77 -23.08 10.33
N GLY A 143 -6.73 -22.88 11.18
CA GLY A 143 -5.63 -23.78 11.22
C GLY A 143 -6.25 -25.13 11.08
N ARG A 144 -5.92 -25.88 10.01
CA ARG A 144 -6.54 -27.17 9.76
C ARG A 144 -6.81 -27.73 11.12
N PRO A 145 -8.07 -27.98 11.54
CA PRO A 145 -8.31 -28.45 12.89
C PRO A 145 -7.30 -29.55 13.06
N GLY A 146 -6.30 -29.28 13.91
CA GLY A 146 -5.12 -30.12 13.93
C GLY A 146 -5.68 -31.49 13.90
N ARG A 147 -5.30 -32.32 12.94
CA ARG A 147 -5.77 -33.69 12.92
C ARG A 147 -5.74 -34.14 14.36
N ARG A 148 -6.87 -34.05 15.02
CA ARG A 148 -7.04 -34.83 16.23
C ARG A 148 -6.78 -36.23 15.73
N THR A 149 -5.57 -36.68 15.90
CA THR A 149 -5.29 -38.09 15.83
C THR A 149 -6.33 -38.67 16.74
N ALA A 150 -7.39 -39.17 16.12
CA ALA A 150 -8.38 -39.93 16.85
C ALA A 150 -7.56 -40.96 17.61
N ALA A 151 -7.46 -40.77 18.92
CA ALA A 151 -6.79 -41.75 19.75
C ALA A 151 -7.46 -43.07 19.39
N LYS A 152 -6.70 -43.95 18.76
CA LYS A 152 -7.13 -45.29 18.47
C LYS A 152 -7.70 -45.82 19.78
N PRO A 153 -8.97 -46.25 19.83
CA PRO A 153 -9.46 -46.80 21.07
C PRO A 153 -8.57 -47.99 21.40
N ARG A 154 -7.92 -47.91 22.54
CA ARG A 154 -7.21 -49.06 23.05
C ARG A 154 -8.25 -50.16 23.17
N ARG A 155 -8.16 -51.18 22.33
CA ARG A 155 -8.87 -52.43 22.60
C ARG A 155 -8.36 -52.91 23.94
N LEU A 156 -9.19 -52.84 24.92
CA LEU A 156 -8.96 -53.60 26.15
C LEU A 156 -9.04 -55.09 25.81
N PRO A 157 -8.11 -55.90 26.35
CA PRO A 157 -8.18 -57.33 26.14
C PRO A 157 -9.44 -57.92 26.75
#